data_2748ddad7e0556211c8a907f394d07bd
#
_entry.id   2748ddad7e0556211c8a907f394d07bd
#
_cell.length_a   1.000
_cell.length_b   1.000
_cell.length_c   1.000
_cell.angle_alpha   90.00
_cell.angle_beta   90.00
_cell.angle_gamma   90.00
#
_symmetry.space_group_name_H-M   'P 1'
#
loop_
_entity.id
_entity.type
_entity.pdbx_description
1 polymer ?
#
loop_
_entity_poly.entity_id
_entity_poly.type
_entity_poly.pdbx_seq_one_letter_code
_entity_poly.pdbx_strand_id
1 'polypeptide(L)'
;LAKWEAGTEPGYKSYDYYDMVMRKNVPQYHINANVTGGSERTNYYLSVAHTGQDAMMRDFKYERTNLQLNIDTKITDRFTIGAQISGKYEKTEDVGLPGGDGYYSAILSMFKMQPIESPYANDNPEYINNVHENGYNPAAFSRDIAGYKDNLTRNANINAYAQYDFSFGLTAKATFSYNYTNSRFDGYQYAYQIYTYDKEKDTYNGTPAVGRWRSQIDRSVPARYMQLQLNYAKQIKNHNISAVLGYEASDYDW
;
A
#
# COMPACT_ATOMS: atom_id res chain seq x y z
N LEU A 1 -3.11 34.88 34.77
CA LEU A 1 -3.55 35.46 33.49
C LEU A 1 -2.34 35.99 32.73
N ALA A 2 -1.54 36.96 33.27
CA ALA A 2 -0.43 37.59 32.53
C ALA A 2 0.60 36.62 31.88
N LYS A 3 0.89 35.46 32.51
CA LYS A 3 1.76 34.45 31.93
C LYS A 3 1.12 33.71 30.72
N TRP A 4 -0.19 33.45 30.80
CA TRP A 4 -0.97 32.89 29.69
C TRP A 4 -1.11 33.89 28.53
N GLU A 5 -1.30 35.17 28.85
CA GLU A 5 -1.37 36.23 27.82
C GLU A 5 -0.02 36.40 27.12
N ALA A 6 1.09 36.28 27.84
CA ALA A 6 2.43 36.32 27.25
C ALA A 6 2.75 35.08 26.40
N GLY A 7 2.25 33.90 26.77
CA GLY A 7 2.39 32.66 26.00
C GLY A 7 3.84 32.20 25.78
N THR A 8 4.78 32.63 26.63
CA THR A 8 6.23 32.41 26.43
C THR A 8 6.84 31.43 27.42
N GLU A 9 6.23 31.25 28.58
CA GLU A 9 6.77 30.36 29.61
C GLU A 9 6.23 28.92 29.45
N PRO A 10 7.06 27.87 29.69
CA PRO A 10 6.60 26.50 29.75
C PRO A 10 5.41 26.31 30.70
N GLY A 11 4.38 25.59 30.28
CA GLY A 11 3.15 25.38 31.04
C GLY A 11 2.18 26.56 31.04
N TYR A 12 2.48 27.65 30.35
CA TYR A 12 1.59 28.83 30.19
C TYR A 12 1.37 29.21 28.72
N LYS A 13 1.43 28.23 27.82
CA LYS A 13 1.14 28.40 26.40
C LYS A 13 0.31 27.24 25.85
N SER A 14 -0.29 27.43 24.70
CA SER A 14 -0.99 26.36 23.97
C SER A 14 -0.10 25.76 22.91
N TYR A 15 -0.22 24.45 22.74
CA TYR A 15 0.51 23.65 21.75
C TYR A 15 -0.44 23.14 20.71
N ASP A 16 -0.07 23.26 19.45
CA ASP A 16 -0.83 22.75 18.32
C ASP A 16 -0.24 21.38 17.90
N TYR A 17 -0.85 20.32 18.41
CA TYR A 17 -0.49 18.95 18.07
C TYR A 17 -0.83 18.57 16.64
N TYR A 18 -1.82 19.27 16.05
CA TYR A 18 -2.16 19.05 14.66
C TYR A 18 -1.03 19.52 13.75
N ASP A 19 -0.58 20.75 13.89
CA ASP A 19 0.54 21.30 13.09
C ASP A 19 1.87 20.56 13.32
N MET A 20 2.04 19.90 14.48
CA MET A 20 3.20 19.06 14.77
C MET A 20 3.25 17.80 13.92
N VAL A 21 2.10 17.13 13.72
CA VAL A 21 1.99 15.82 13.08
C VAL A 21 1.62 15.95 11.61
N MET A 22 0.74 16.91 11.28
CA MET A 22 0.14 17.02 9.95
C MET A 22 0.88 18.02 9.06
N ARG A 23 0.97 17.69 7.77
CA ARG A 23 1.52 18.57 6.74
C ARG A 23 0.38 19.21 5.94
N LYS A 24 0.51 20.50 5.63
CA LYS A 24 -0.52 21.26 4.88
C LYS A 24 -0.50 20.97 3.38
N ASN A 25 0.68 20.77 2.81
CA ASN A 25 0.86 20.55 1.37
C ASN A 25 1.57 19.21 1.17
N VAL A 26 0.85 18.24 0.66
CA VAL A 26 1.34 16.87 0.50
C VAL A 26 1.40 16.54 -0.97
N PRO A 27 2.58 16.18 -1.51
CA PRO A 27 2.70 15.84 -2.92
C PRO A 27 2.03 14.50 -3.21
N GLN A 28 1.26 14.48 -4.29
CA GLN A 28 0.76 13.29 -4.94
C GLN A 28 0.99 13.43 -6.44
N TYR A 29 1.50 12.38 -7.06
CA TYR A 29 1.70 12.36 -8.49
C TYR A 29 1.33 11.01 -9.08
N HIS A 30 0.89 11.06 -10.34
CA HIS A 30 0.61 9.88 -11.15
C HIS A 30 1.17 10.11 -12.55
N ILE A 31 2.02 9.20 -12.99
CA ILE A 31 2.62 9.23 -14.33
C ILE A 31 2.22 7.93 -15.02
N ASN A 32 1.71 8.06 -16.25
CA ASN A 32 1.39 6.93 -17.11
C ASN A 32 1.97 7.15 -18.49
N ALA A 33 2.57 6.11 -19.02
CA ALA A 33 2.99 6.03 -20.41
C ALA A 33 2.46 4.72 -21.01
N ASN A 34 1.90 4.81 -22.22
CA ASN A 34 1.44 3.64 -22.94
C ASN A 34 1.75 3.73 -24.42
N VAL A 35 1.86 2.58 -25.04
CA VAL A 35 1.99 2.42 -26.47
C VAL A 35 1.07 1.30 -26.93
N THR A 36 0.37 1.55 -28.01
CA THR A 36 -0.46 0.58 -28.70
C THR A 36 -0.09 0.55 -30.17
N GLY A 37 -0.16 -0.60 -30.76
CA GLY A 37 0.11 -0.76 -32.18
C GLY A 37 -0.31 -2.13 -32.67
N GLY A 38 -0.13 -2.34 -33.96
CA GLY A 38 -0.48 -3.61 -34.54
C GLY A 38 -0.26 -3.66 -36.05
N SER A 39 -0.50 -4.84 -36.59
CA SER A 39 -0.56 -5.15 -38.00
C SER A 39 -1.91 -5.83 -38.32
N GLU A 40 -2.10 -6.30 -39.53
CA GLU A 40 -3.29 -7.10 -39.88
C GLU A 40 -3.45 -8.37 -39.02
N ARG A 41 -2.34 -8.87 -38.46
CA ARG A 41 -2.32 -10.14 -37.70
C ARG A 41 -1.98 -10.00 -36.22
N THR A 42 -1.35 -8.93 -35.81
CA THR A 42 -0.87 -8.77 -34.41
C THR A 42 -1.32 -7.43 -33.87
N ASN A 43 -1.89 -7.43 -32.68
CA ASN A 43 -2.18 -6.25 -31.87
C ASN A 43 -1.41 -6.33 -30.56
N TYR A 44 -0.88 -5.20 -30.11
CA TYR A 44 -0.21 -5.11 -28.81
C TYR A 44 -0.56 -3.82 -28.09
N TYR A 45 -0.51 -3.90 -26.79
CA TYR A 45 -0.64 -2.79 -25.85
C TYR A 45 0.40 -2.96 -24.75
N LEU A 46 1.16 -1.92 -24.47
CA LEU A 46 2.09 -1.84 -23.34
C LEU A 46 1.79 -0.57 -22.54
N SER A 47 1.70 -0.68 -21.22
CA SER A 47 1.52 0.46 -20.32
C SER A 47 2.40 0.31 -19.09
N VAL A 48 2.97 1.44 -18.66
CA VAL A 48 3.66 1.58 -17.37
C VAL A 48 3.05 2.77 -16.66
N ALA A 49 2.65 2.58 -15.40
CA ALA A 49 2.12 3.64 -14.56
C ALA A 49 2.84 3.65 -13.21
N HIS A 50 3.14 4.84 -12.73
CA HIS A 50 3.71 5.04 -11.40
C HIS A 50 2.90 6.08 -10.63
N THR A 51 2.59 5.76 -9.38
CA THR A 51 1.89 6.64 -8.43
C THR A 51 2.77 6.79 -7.20
N GLY A 52 3.01 8.00 -6.77
CA GLY A 52 3.62 8.33 -5.49
C GLY A 52 2.72 9.27 -4.70
N GLN A 53 2.56 9.00 -3.44
CA GLN A 53 1.72 9.77 -2.54
C GLN A 53 2.35 9.80 -1.15
N ASP A 54 2.65 10.99 -0.68
CA ASP A 54 2.94 11.21 0.73
C ASP A 54 1.62 11.35 1.51
N ALA A 55 1.59 10.92 2.75
CA ALA A 55 0.42 11.14 3.60
C ALA A 55 0.46 12.54 4.24
N MET A 56 -0.69 13.02 4.69
CA MET A 56 -0.78 14.26 5.48
C MET A 56 0.02 14.13 6.79
N MET A 57 0.10 12.94 7.38
CA MET A 57 1.01 12.68 8.48
C MET A 57 2.44 12.46 7.97
N ARG A 58 3.42 12.97 8.71
CA ARG A 58 4.85 12.82 8.39
C ARG A 58 5.25 11.35 8.40
N ASP A 59 6.19 10.98 7.53
CA ASP A 59 6.82 9.66 7.46
C ASP A 59 5.88 8.51 7.07
N PHE A 60 4.66 8.81 6.59
CA PHE A 60 3.78 7.88 5.92
C PHE A 60 3.81 8.12 4.43
N LYS A 61 4.07 7.06 3.64
CA LYS A 61 4.24 7.15 2.20
C LYS A 61 3.66 5.93 1.50
N TYR A 62 3.11 6.17 0.31
CA TYR A 62 2.64 5.13 -0.59
C TYR A 62 3.25 5.27 -1.98
N GLU A 63 3.75 4.18 -2.53
CA GLU A 63 4.24 4.10 -3.90
C GLU A 63 3.69 2.86 -4.60
N ARG A 64 3.31 3.02 -5.87
CA ARG A 64 2.84 1.92 -6.69
C ARG A 64 3.31 2.06 -8.13
N THR A 65 3.89 0.99 -8.65
CA THR A 65 4.21 0.86 -10.07
C THR A 65 3.41 -0.29 -10.67
N ASN A 66 2.77 -0.05 -11.80
CA ASN A 66 2.04 -1.06 -12.57
C ASN A 66 2.68 -1.21 -13.94
N LEU A 67 2.75 -2.44 -14.42
CA LEU A 67 3.11 -2.81 -15.78
C LEU A 67 1.96 -3.62 -16.38
N GLN A 68 1.62 -3.35 -17.65
CA GLN A 68 0.66 -4.15 -18.40
C GLN A 68 1.15 -4.35 -19.83
N LEU A 69 1.14 -5.59 -20.28
CA LEU A 69 1.40 -5.98 -21.66
C LEU A 69 0.26 -6.89 -22.13
N ASN A 70 -0.37 -6.54 -23.23
CA ASN A 70 -1.31 -7.40 -23.93
C ASN A 70 -0.79 -7.61 -25.36
N ILE A 71 -0.86 -8.82 -25.83
CA ILE A 71 -0.52 -9.18 -27.22
C ILE A 71 -1.46 -10.26 -27.71
N ASP A 72 -2.00 -10.06 -28.91
CA ASP A 72 -2.85 -11.00 -29.63
C ASP A 72 -2.30 -11.16 -31.06
N THR A 73 -2.10 -12.39 -31.49
CA THR A 73 -1.51 -12.68 -32.80
C THR A 73 -2.27 -13.78 -33.51
N LYS A 74 -2.76 -13.50 -34.71
CA LYS A 74 -3.30 -14.50 -35.64
C LYS A 74 -2.14 -15.22 -36.35
N ILE A 75 -1.84 -16.42 -35.92
CA ILE A 75 -0.82 -17.27 -36.56
C ILE A 75 -1.28 -17.72 -37.95
N THR A 76 -2.58 -18.05 -38.03
CA THR A 76 -3.28 -18.30 -39.29
C THR A 76 -4.65 -17.61 -39.23
N ASP A 77 -5.44 -17.65 -40.31
CA ASP A 77 -6.80 -17.09 -40.30
C ASP A 77 -7.75 -17.77 -39.32
N ARG A 78 -7.35 -18.93 -38.76
CA ARG A 78 -8.15 -19.74 -37.83
C ARG A 78 -7.50 -19.97 -36.48
N PHE A 79 -6.20 -19.65 -36.34
CA PHE A 79 -5.46 -19.91 -35.11
C PHE A 79 -4.90 -18.60 -34.56
N THR A 80 -5.36 -18.25 -33.36
CA THR A 80 -4.96 -17.06 -32.62
C THR A 80 -4.30 -17.48 -31.30
N ILE A 81 -3.22 -16.84 -30.94
CA ILE A 81 -2.63 -16.90 -29.61
C ILE A 81 -2.62 -15.49 -29.00
N GLY A 82 -2.73 -15.43 -27.70
CA GLY A 82 -2.63 -14.16 -26.99
C GLY A 82 -2.07 -14.33 -25.59
N ALA A 83 -1.54 -13.25 -25.06
CA ALA A 83 -1.06 -13.16 -23.72
C ALA A 83 -1.37 -11.79 -23.10
N GLN A 84 -1.75 -11.81 -21.83
CA GLN A 84 -1.91 -10.63 -20.99
C GLN A 84 -0.98 -10.81 -19.78
N ILE A 85 -0.06 -9.89 -19.63
CA ILE A 85 0.90 -9.90 -18.53
C ILE A 85 0.68 -8.60 -17.75
N SER A 86 0.47 -8.71 -16.46
CA SER A 86 0.43 -7.54 -15.58
C SER A 86 1.33 -7.74 -14.37
N GLY A 87 1.96 -6.66 -13.96
CA GLY A 87 2.82 -6.60 -12.79
C GLY A 87 2.43 -5.44 -11.89
N LYS A 88 2.51 -5.64 -10.59
CA LYS A 88 2.33 -4.60 -9.58
C LYS A 88 3.48 -4.68 -8.57
N TYR A 89 4.10 -3.54 -8.33
CA TYR A 89 5.00 -3.30 -7.22
C TYR A 89 4.40 -2.19 -6.36
N GLU A 90 4.13 -2.47 -5.09
CA GLU A 90 3.43 -1.56 -4.19
C GLU A 90 4.17 -1.54 -2.85
N LYS A 91 4.51 -0.33 -2.38
CA LYS A 91 5.21 -0.11 -1.13
C LYS A 91 4.45 0.89 -0.28
N THR A 92 4.24 0.56 1.00
CA THR A 92 3.73 1.46 2.03
C THR A 92 4.81 1.61 3.09
N GLU A 93 5.11 2.83 3.44
CA GLU A 93 6.04 3.18 4.52
C GLU A 93 5.25 3.83 5.65
N ASP A 94 5.33 3.24 6.84
CA ASP A 94 4.62 3.70 8.03
C ASP A 94 5.61 3.92 9.20
N VAL A 95 5.22 4.73 10.16
CA VAL A 95 5.94 4.91 11.42
C VAL A 95 5.74 3.70 12.33
N GLY A 96 6.76 3.28 13.04
CA GLY A 96 6.77 2.12 13.94
C GLY A 96 6.01 2.32 15.25
N LEU A 97 4.86 3.00 15.22
CA LEU A 97 4.03 3.23 16.40
C LEU A 97 3.49 1.92 16.98
N PRO A 98 3.28 1.83 18.30
CA PRO A 98 2.62 0.69 18.93
C PRO A 98 1.21 0.47 18.40
N GLY A 99 0.78 -0.80 18.40
CA GLY A 99 -0.55 -1.19 17.92
C GLY A 99 -0.57 -1.63 16.47
N GLY A 100 -1.73 -2.09 16.00
CA GLY A 100 -1.91 -2.67 14.67
C GLY A 100 -2.04 -1.63 13.56
N ASP A 101 -2.68 -0.49 13.83
CA ASP A 101 -2.91 0.60 12.89
C ASP A 101 -2.18 1.86 13.35
N GLY A 102 -0.97 2.05 12.83
CA GLY A 102 -0.10 3.18 13.17
C GLY A 102 -0.71 4.53 12.82
N TYR A 103 -1.37 4.64 11.66
CA TYR A 103 -2.00 5.88 11.19
C TYR A 103 -3.17 6.29 12.10
N TYR A 104 -4.08 5.35 12.40
CA TYR A 104 -5.21 5.61 13.28
C TYR A 104 -4.76 5.93 14.72
N SER A 105 -3.79 5.20 15.24
CA SER A 105 -3.22 5.43 16.57
C SER A 105 -2.59 6.81 16.69
N ALA A 106 -1.93 7.29 15.65
CA ALA A 106 -1.34 8.62 15.61
C ALA A 106 -2.41 9.73 15.61
N ILE A 107 -3.47 9.59 14.79
CA ILE A 107 -4.61 10.53 14.77
C ILE A 107 -5.29 10.57 16.14
N LEU A 108 -5.59 9.40 16.71
CA LEU A 108 -6.24 9.31 18.01
C LEU A 108 -5.40 9.96 19.11
N SER A 109 -4.10 9.73 19.12
CA SER A 109 -3.19 10.34 20.10
C SER A 109 -3.17 11.86 19.97
N MET A 110 -3.09 12.39 18.74
CA MET A 110 -3.12 13.82 18.48
C MET A 110 -4.38 14.49 19.05
N PHE A 111 -5.57 13.86 18.88
CA PHE A 111 -6.83 14.41 19.41
C PHE A 111 -7.01 14.21 20.93
N LYS A 112 -6.27 13.30 21.55
CA LYS A 112 -6.29 13.08 23.01
C LYS A 112 -5.39 14.04 23.77
N MET A 113 -4.42 14.67 23.11
CA MET A 113 -3.49 15.60 23.78
C MET A 113 -4.23 16.89 24.21
N GLN A 114 -3.91 17.32 25.42
CA GLN A 114 -4.40 18.60 25.93
C GLN A 114 -3.56 19.75 25.38
N PRO A 115 -4.17 20.81 24.83
CA PRO A 115 -3.43 21.91 24.23
C PRO A 115 -2.49 22.65 25.20
N ILE A 116 -2.71 22.51 26.51
CA ILE A 116 -1.89 23.13 27.57
C ILE A 116 -0.67 22.28 27.98
N GLU A 117 -0.62 21.03 27.55
CA GLU A 117 0.46 20.11 27.87
C GLU A 117 1.55 20.19 26.82
N SER A 118 2.81 20.44 27.24
CA SER A 118 3.92 20.54 26.32
C SER A 118 4.27 19.17 25.70
N PRO A 119 4.53 19.07 24.40
CA PRO A 119 5.07 17.84 23.80
C PRO A 119 6.49 17.51 24.25
N TYR A 120 7.21 18.50 24.78
CA TYR A 120 8.58 18.34 25.26
C TYR A 120 8.69 18.75 26.72
N ALA A 121 9.41 17.99 27.51
CA ALA A 121 9.62 18.30 28.92
C ALA A 121 10.34 19.64 29.06
N ASN A 122 9.74 20.57 29.84
CA ASN A 122 10.21 21.95 29.97
C ASN A 122 10.44 22.67 28.64
N ASP A 123 9.66 22.31 27.59
CA ASP A 123 9.79 22.83 26.21
C ASP A 123 11.17 22.58 25.54
N ASN A 124 11.97 21.65 26.08
CA ASN A 124 13.22 21.27 25.47
C ASN A 124 13.02 20.14 24.45
N PRO A 125 13.25 20.37 23.14
CA PRO A 125 12.98 19.39 22.11
C PRO A 125 13.84 18.12 22.16
N GLU A 126 14.88 18.08 22.98
CA GLU A 126 15.70 16.88 23.21
C GLU A 126 14.99 15.85 24.12
N TYR A 127 13.96 16.28 24.87
CA TYR A 127 13.29 15.46 25.88
C TYR A 127 11.80 15.38 25.63
N ILE A 128 11.34 14.29 24.99
CA ILE A 128 9.92 14.03 24.75
C ILE A 128 9.20 13.95 26.09
N ASN A 129 8.15 14.75 26.28
CA ASN A 129 7.46 14.83 27.55
C ASN A 129 6.66 13.55 27.87
N ASN A 130 6.64 13.18 29.14
CA ASN A 130 5.74 12.18 29.68
C ASN A 130 4.34 12.80 29.88
N VAL A 131 3.49 12.67 28.87
CA VAL A 131 2.13 13.21 28.85
C VAL A 131 1.18 12.33 29.67
N HIS A 132 0.22 12.95 30.36
CA HIS A 132 -0.64 12.26 31.32
C HIS A 132 -1.78 11.45 30.67
N GLU A 133 -2.14 11.76 29.44
CA GLU A 133 -3.22 11.07 28.75
C GLU A 133 -2.83 9.69 28.21
N ASN A 134 -3.84 8.81 28.09
CA ASN A 134 -3.68 7.43 27.57
C ASN A 134 -3.39 7.41 26.05
N GLY A 135 -2.41 8.15 25.61
CA GLY A 135 -1.96 8.24 24.23
C GLY A 135 -0.43 8.30 24.17
N TYR A 136 0.09 8.03 22.99
CA TYR A 136 1.51 8.24 22.74
C TYR A 136 1.75 9.70 22.40
N ASN A 137 2.80 10.30 22.96
CA ASN A 137 3.14 11.68 22.65
C ASN A 137 3.45 11.85 21.15
N PRO A 138 2.73 12.70 20.42
CA PRO A 138 2.95 12.93 18.99
C PRO A 138 4.37 13.41 18.63
N ALA A 139 5.13 13.95 19.56
CA ALA A 139 6.54 14.29 19.37
C ALA A 139 7.41 13.07 19.01
N ALA A 140 6.98 11.86 19.36
CA ALA A 140 7.67 10.63 19.00
C ALA A 140 7.28 10.07 17.60
N PHE A 141 6.35 10.69 16.88
CA PHE A 141 5.80 10.14 15.63
C PHE A 141 6.69 10.42 14.43
N SER A 142 7.86 9.82 14.45
CA SER A 142 8.80 9.80 13.33
C SER A 142 9.45 8.43 13.19
N ARG A 143 9.92 8.11 11.99
CA ARG A 143 10.65 6.85 11.73
C ARG A 143 11.98 6.80 12.49
N ASP A 144 12.59 7.94 12.76
CA ASP A 144 13.86 8.04 13.48
C ASP A 144 13.71 7.70 14.97
N ILE A 145 12.56 8.03 15.57
CA ILE A 145 12.31 7.86 17.01
C ILE A 145 11.53 6.57 17.28
N ALA A 146 10.40 6.37 16.58
CA ALA A 146 9.51 5.24 16.85
C ALA A 146 9.84 3.99 16.03
N GLY A 147 10.67 4.12 14.98
CA GLY A 147 10.96 3.02 14.06
C GLY A 147 10.01 3.00 12.87
N TYR A 148 9.84 1.84 12.24
CA TYR A 148 9.12 1.74 10.98
C TYR A 148 8.27 0.46 10.89
N LYS A 149 7.25 0.51 10.02
CA LYS A 149 6.44 -0.63 9.57
C LYS A 149 6.24 -0.51 8.07
N ASP A 150 6.98 -1.29 7.30
CA ASP A 150 6.95 -1.24 5.86
C ASP A 150 6.24 -2.46 5.29
N ASN A 151 5.35 -2.23 4.34
CA ASN A 151 4.70 -3.28 3.57
C ASN A 151 5.16 -3.17 2.11
N LEU A 152 5.54 -4.30 1.55
CA LEU A 152 5.91 -4.44 0.16
C LEU A 152 5.09 -5.56 -0.46
N THR A 153 4.31 -5.25 -1.48
CA THR A 153 3.56 -6.23 -2.27
C THR A 153 4.07 -6.25 -3.70
N ARG A 154 4.41 -7.43 -4.18
CA ARG A 154 4.73 -7.71 -5.57
C ARG A 154 3.70 -8.68 -6.12
N ASN A 155 3.12 -8.35 -7.25
CA ASN A 155 2.18 -9.22 -7.93
C ASN A 155 2.58 -9.35 -9.40
N ALA A 156 2.56 -10.56 -9.91
CA ALA A 156 2.71 -10.86 -11.32
C ALA A 156 1.54 -11.76 -11.75
N ASN A 157 0.84 -11.36 -12.80
CA ASN A 157 -0.25 -12.12 -13.39
C ASN A 157 0.05 -12.33 -14.86
N ILE A 158 0.08 -13.58 -15.27
CA ILE A 158 0.28 -14.02 -16.65
C ILE A 158 -0.96 -14.80 -17.05
N ASN A 159 -1.61 -14.37 -18.13
CA ASN A 159 -2.74 -15.03 -18.73
C ASN A 159 -2.42 -15.27 -20.21
N ALA A 160 -2.31 -16.50 -20.61
CA ALA A 160 -2.04 -16.89 -22.00
C ALA A 160 -3.16 -17.76 -22.54
N TYR A 161 -3.50 -17.59 -23.82
CA TYR A 161 -4.50 -18.39 -24.46
C TYR A 161 -4.14 -18.79 -25.88
N ALA A 162 -4.72 -19.90 -26.31
CA ALA A 162 -4.73 -20.31 -27.70
C ALA A 162 -6.16 -20.59 -28.12
N GLN A 163 -6.54 -20.11 -29.29
CA GLN A 163 -7.88 -20.23 -29.85
C GLN A 163 -7.82 -20.76 -31.28
N TYR A 164 -8.70 -21.70 -31.59
CA TYR A 164 -8.88 -22.23 -32.95
C TYR A 164 -10.34 -22.13 -33.38
N ASP A 165 -10.56 -21.48 -34.52
CA ASP A 165 -11.88 -21.25 -35.12
C ASP A 165 -12.12 -22.26 -36.24
N PHE A 166 -13.03 -23.21 -36.02
CA PHE A 166 -13.43 -24.20 -37.02
C PHE A 166 -14.43 -23.60 -38.01
N SER A 167 -14.40 -24.08 -39.24
CA SER A 167 -15.26 -23.53 -40.33
C SER A 167 -16.77 -23.77 -40.15
N PHE A 168 -17.17 -24.68 -39.25
CA PHE A 168 -18.57 -25.03 -39.02
C PHE A 168 -19.25 -24.27 -37.87
N GLY A 169 -18.59 -23.25 -37.32
CA GLY A 169 -19.13 -22.39 -36.27
C GLY A 169 -18.72 -22.79 -34.84
N LEU A 170 -17.75 -23.69 -34.69
CA LEU A 170 -17.16 -24.04 -33.40
C LEU A 170 -15.87 -23.27 -33.19
N THR A 171 -15.67 -22.73 -31.98
CA THR A 171 -14.41 -22.16 -31.51
C THR A 171 -13.94 -22.94 -30.28
N ALA A 172 -12.70 -23.44 -30.32
CA ALA A 172 -12.03 -24.04 -29.17
C ALA A 172 -11.01 -23.05 -28.59
N LYS A 173 -11.06 -22.80 -27.28
CA LYS A 173 -10.13 -21.91 -26.57
C LYS A 173 -9.55 -22.62 -25.35
N ALA A 174 -8.24 -22.60 -25.22
CA ALA A 174 -7.51 -23.00 -24.01
C ALA A 174 -6.88 -21.76 -23.39
N THR A 175 -7.08 -21.56 -22.10
CA THR A 175 -6.52 -20.46 -21.33
C THR A 175 -5.73 -21.03 -20.15
N PHE A 176 -4.55 -20.49 -19.92
CA PHE A 176 -3.73 -20.76 -18.74
C PHE A 176 -3.42 -19.44 -18.04
N SER A 177 -3.66 -19.38 -16.74
CA SER A 177 -3.37 -18.23 -15.91
C SER A 177 -2.44 -18.63 -14.77
N TYR A 178 -1.43 -17.79 -14.53
CA TYR A 178 -0.55 -17.89 -13.38
C TYR A 178 -0.53 -16.55 -12.65
N ASN A 179 -0.91 -16.57 -11.39
CA ASN A 179 -0.84 -15.42 -10.49
C ASN A 179 0.19 -15.72 -9.40
N TYR A 180 1.10 -14.80 -9.18
CA TYR A 180 2.07 -14.86 -8.10
C TYR A 180 2.00 -13.57 -7.29
N THR A 181 1.68 -13.69 -6.01
CA THR A 181 1.69 -12.58 -5.07
C THR A 181 2.73 -12.86 -3.98
N ASN A 182 3.66 -11.93 -3.82
CA ASN A 182 4.58 -11.90 -2.69
C ASN A 182 4.31 -10.66 -1.86
N SER A 183 4.02 -10.85 -0.57
CA SER A 183 3.81 -9.79 0.41
C SER A 183 4.86 -9.91 1.50
N ARG A 184 5.60 -8.83 1.70
CA ARG A 184 6.61 -8.72 2.76
C ARG A 184 6.24 -7.58 3.69
N PHE A 185 6.11 -7.92 4.97
CA PHE A 185 6.07 -6.97 6.07
C PHE A 185 7.43 -6.92 6.75
N ASP A 186 7.92 -5.72 7.03
CA ASP A 186 9.15 -5.47 7.78
C ASP A 186 8.89 -4.35 8.80
N GLY A 187 8.81 -4.72 10.07
CA GLY A 187 8.51 -3.80 11.15
C GLY A 187 9.59 -3.81 12.24
N TYR A 188 9.99 -2.64 12.65
CA TYR A 188 10.89 -2.43 13.78
C TYR A 188 10.41 -1.23 14.60
N GLN A 189 10.02 -1.48 15.85
CA GLN A 189 9.72 -0.45 16.83
C GLN A 189 10.96 -0.20 17.68
N TYR A 190 11.43 1.03 17.73
CA TYR A 190 12.53 1.42 18.58
C TYR A 190 12.02 1.63 20.01
N ALA A 191 12.85 1.30 20.99
CA ALA A 191 12.64 1.77 22.36
C ALA A 191 13.07 3.22 22.44
N TYR A 192 12.20 4.07 22.97
CA TYR A 192 12.53 5.45 23.28
C TYR A 192 12.09 5.81 24.70
N GLN A 193 12.62 6.90 25.21
CA GLN A 193 12.30 7.40 26.53
C GLN A 193 11.39 8.62 26.45
N ILE A 194 10.57 8.78 27.48
CA ILE A 194 9.79 9.98 27.76
C ILE A 194 10.28 10.54 29.08
N TYR A 195 10.19 11.86 29.26
CA TYR A 195 10.83 12.55 30.35
C TYR A 195 9.86 13.40 31.14
N THR A 196 10.05 13.42 32.46
CA THR A 196 9.39 14.37 33.36
C THR A 196 10.46 15.33 33.87
N TYR A 197 10.22 16.62 33.70
CA TYR A 197 11.12 17.65 34.21
C TYR A 197 10.84 17.95 35.69
N ASP A 198 11.89 17.83 36.52
CA ASP A 198 11.87 18.21 37.92
C ASP A 198 12.43 19.62 38.05
N LYS A 199 11.53 20.60 38.27
CA LYS A 199 11.88 22.03 38.36
C LYS A 199 12.74 22.38 39.57
N GLU A 200 12.61 21.64 40.66
CA GLU A 200 13.37 21.93 41.91
C GLU A 200 14.83 21.53 41.76
N LYS A 201 15.09 20.42 41.04
CA LYS A 201 16.43 19.89 40.84
C LYS A 201 17.05 20.26 39.50
N ASP A 202 16.27 20.89 38.63
CA ASP A 202 16.66 21.18 37.20
C ASP A 202 17.15 19.92 36.48
N THR A 203 16.36 18.82 36.59
CA THR A 203 16.71 17.51 36.00
C THR A 203 15.59 16.91 35.16
N TYR A 204 15.96 16.16 34.15
CA TYR A 204 15.04 15.37 33.30
C TYR A 204 15.09 13.92 33.71
N ASN A 205 13.96 13.41 34.23
CA ASN A 205 13.83 12.04 34.67
C ASN A 205 13.21 11.19 33.55
N GLY A 206 14.01 10.33 32.93
CA GLY A 206 13.60 9.49 31.83
C GLY A 206 12.93 8.19 32.28
N THR A 207 11.86 7.79 31.60
CA THR A 207 11.21 6.50 31.71
C THR A 207 11.03 5.87 30.33
N PRO A 208 11.15 4.52 30.20
CA PRO A 208 10.86 3.86 28.93
C PRO A 208 9.39 4.05 28.53
N ALA A 209 9.14 4.58 27.33
CA ALA A 209 7.78 4.74 26.79
C ALA A 209 7.27 3.44 26.18
N VAL A 210 8.11 2.78 25.38
CA VAL A 210 7.79 1.54 24.67
C VAL A 210 8.98 0.60 24.64
N GLY A 211 8.69 -0.70 24.55
CA GLY A 211 9.69 -1.74 24.36
C GLY A 211 10.10 -1.88 22.89
N ARG A 212 11.23 -2.51 22.66
CA ARG A 212 11.64 -2.88 21.29
C ARG A 212 10.75 -4.01 20.75
N TRP A 213 10.39 -3.89 19.50
CA TRP A 213 9.68 -4.94 18.80
C TRP A 213 10.23 -5.10 17.38
N ARG A 214 10.32 -6.34 16.92
CA ARG A 214 10.74 -6.69 15.56
C ARG A 214 9.80 -7.73 14.99
N SER A 215 9.33 -7.52 13.78
CA SER A 215 8.63 -8.54 13.02
C SER A 215 9.02 -8.46 11.55
N GLN A 216 9.23 -9.61 10.95
CA GLN A 216 9.43 -9.75 9.53
C GLN A 216 8.60 -10.93 9.05
N ILE A 217 7.72 -10.68 8.10
CA ILE A 217 6.85 -11.69 7.49
C ILE A 217 7.07 -11.62 5.99
N ASP A 218 7.36 -12.75 5.37
CA ASP A 218 7.43 -12.90 3.92
C ASP A 218 6.48 -14.03 3.53
N ARG A 219 5.50 -13.71 2.70
CA ARG A 219 4.47 -14.64 2.26
C ARG A 219 4.39 -14.62 0.73
N SER A 220 4.48 -15.79 0.13
CA SER A 220 4.31 -15.99 -1.30
C SER A 220 3.12 -16.90 -1.56
N VAL A 221 2.24 -16.47 -2.44
CA VAL A 221 1.02 -17.21 -2.81
C VAL A 221 1.00 -17.36 -4.33
N PRO A 222 1.46 -18.49 -4.87
CA PRO A 222 1.22 -18.85 -6.26
C PRO A 222 -0.22 -19.36 -6.44
N ALA A 223 -0.82 -19.06 -7.58
CA ALA A 223 -2.09 -19.60 -7.99
C ALA A 223 -2.06 -19.94 -9.49
N ARG A 224 -2.61 -21.06 -9.86
CA ARG A 224 -2.70 -21.52 -11.24
C ARG A 224 -4.16 -21.75 -11.60
N TYR A 225 -4.50 -21.41 -12.82
CA TYR A 225 -5.84 -21.62 -13.36
C TYR A 225 -5.72 -22.06 -14.81
N MET A 226 -6.50 -23.08 -15.18
CA MET A 226 -6.63 -23.56 -16.54
C MET A 226 -8.11 -23.62 -16.91
N GLN A 227 -8.43 -23.17 -18.10
CA GLN A 227 -9.76 -23.25 -18.68
C GLN A 227 -9.68 -23.80 -20.10
N LEU A 228 -10.54 -24.75 -20.40
CA LEU A 228 -10.83 -25.24 -21.75
C LEU A 228 -12.28 -24.87 -22.08
N GLN A 229 -12.50 -24.20 -23.19
CA GLN A 229 -13.82 -23.72 -23.59
C GLN A 229 -14.10 -24.06 -25.05
N LEU A 230 -15.31 -24.58 -25.31
CA LEU A 230 -15.86 -24.78 -26.63
C LEU A 230 -17.07 -23.86 -26.78
N ASN A 231 -17.04 -23.00 -27.80
CA ASN A 231 -18.15 -22.13 -28.14
C ASN A 231 -18.67 -22.52 -29.51
N TYR A 232 -19.95 -22.80 -29.60
CA TYR A 232 -20.62 -23.07 -30.87
C TYR A 232 -21.61 -21.96 -31.17
N ALA A 233 -21.52 -21.36 -32.36
CA ALA A 233 -22.48 -20.37 -32.83
C ALA A 233 -22.74 -20.55 -34.32
N LYS A 234 -23.99 -20.78 -34.69
CA LYS A 234 -24.38 -20.95 -36.09
C LYS A 234 -25.80 -20.44 -36.35
N GLN A 235 -25.92 -19.72 -37.44
CA GLN A 235 -27.24 -19.40 -37.99
C GLN A 235 -27.68 -20.48 -38.97
N ILE A 236 -28.85 -21.06 -38.73
CA ILE A 236 -29.50 -22.06 -39.58
C ILE A 236 -30.86 -21.48 -39.99
N LYS A 237 -30.97 -21.03 -41.23
CA LYS A 237 -32.13 -20.27 -41.73
C LYS A 237 -32.46 -19.08 -40.82
N ASN A 238 -33.63 -19.06 -40.18
CA ASN A 238 -34.09 -18.00 -39.28
C ASN A 238 -33.77 -18.27 -37.80
N HIS A 239 -32.99 -19.33 -37.49
CA HIS A 239 -32.65 -19.71 -36.11
C HIS A 239 -31.18 -19.46 -35.85
N ASN A 240 -30.88 -18.77 -34.76
CA ASN A 240 -29.53 -18.61 -34.21
C ASN A 240 -29.35 -19.61 -33.06
N ILE A 241 -28.41 -20.53 -33.20
CA ILE A 241 -28.08 -21.53 -32.19
C ILE A 241 -26.73 -21.18 -31.61
N SER A 242 -26.67 -21.11 -30.26
CA SER A 242 -25.42 -20.94 -29.53
C SER A 242 -25.33 -21.91 -28.35
N ALA A 243 -24.14 -22.45 -28.10
CA ALA A 243 -23.86 -23.32 -26.97
C ALA A 243 -22.44 -23.09 -26.48
N VAL A 244 -22.23 -23.23 -25.17
CA VAL A 244 -20.91 -23.11 -24.53
C VAL A 244 -20.71 -24.35 -23.65
N LEU A 245 -19.55 -25.00 -23.78
CA LEU A 245 -19.06 -26.02 -22.87
C LEU A 245 -17.71 -25.55 -22.30
N GLY A 246 -17.58 -25.65 -20.98
CA GLY A 246 -16.35 -25.23 -20.27
C GLY A 246 -15.89 -26.29 -19.28
N TYR A 247 -14.56 -26.41 -19.15
CA TYR A 247 -13.90 -27.14 -18.08
C TYR A 247 -12.88 -26.19 -17.44
N GLU A 248 -12.88 -26.14 -16.12
CA GLU A 248 -12.00 -25.28 -15.34
C GLU A 248 -11.30 -26.09 -14.25
N ALA A 249 -10.02 -25.78 -14.03
CA ALA A 249 -9.23 -26.32 -12.94
C ALA A 249 -8.40 -25.20 -12.31
N SER A 250 -8.34 -25.15 -10.99
CA SER A 250 -7.56 -24.16 -10.24
C SER A 250 -6.80 -24.83 -9.10
N ASP A 251 -5.62 -24.31 -8.82
CA ASP A 251 -4.73 -24.73 -7.75
C ASP A 251 -4.24 -23.48 -7.00
N TYR A 252 -4.38 -23.50 -5.67
CA TYR A 252 -4.00 -22.42 -4.78
C TYR A 252 -3.16 -22.99 -3.64
N ASP A 253 -1.93 -22.53 -3.50
CA ASP A 253 -1.11 -22.81 -2.33
C ASP A 253 -1.36 -21.70 -1.27
N TRP A 254 -1.69 -22.13 -0.04
CA TRP A 254 -2.02 -21.23 1.09
C TRP A 254 -0.83 -21.01 2.03
#